data_790febf0b05ead7b8b6738ef27357dc6
#
_entry.id   790febf0b05ead7b8b6738ef27357dc6
#
_cell.length_a   1.000
_cell.length_b   1.000
_cell.length_c   1.000
_cell.angle_alpha   90.00
_cell.angle_beta   90.00
_cell.angle_gamma   90.00
#
_symmetry.space_group_name_H-M   'P 1'
#
loop_
_entity.id
_entity.type
_entity.pdbx_description
1 polymer ?
#
loop_
_entity_poly.entity_id
_entity_poly.type
_entity_poly.pdbx_seq_one_letter_code
_entity_poly.pdbx_strand_id
1 'polypeptide(L)'
;GDKTSLAASISNMTGKPQAGTVSLVLFDPMTEKVISTQKQKFSLAAGKTMGVDFQFIVSDKYEIVGCRMIADSGTFSDGEQQLLPVLSNKEHLVETLPMPVRGEETRTFSLDHLFNQQSKTATDRKLTVEFTGNPAWYAVQALPSLSLPTSNNAISWATAYYANTLASFIMNSQPKIKAVFESWKLQGGTKETFLSNLQKNQEVKNIILSESPWVLEAQTEEQQKERIATLFDLNNIRSNNIAALTRLQELQNSNGAWSWYKGMNGSRSVTTYIAELNARLAMLTGEKLSGSALSLQQKAFAYLHQSALDEYKEILKAQKDGVKFTGVSGSILQYLYLIAISGEQVPAANKAAYTYYLSKVGELLTSPSMDTKAI
;
A
#
# COMPACT_ATOMS: atom_id res chain seq x y z
N GLY A 1 -17.99 -12.20 -22.89
CA GLY A 1 -18.55 -12.93 -24.02
C GLY A 1 -17.70 -14.10 -24.50
N ASP A 2 -16.65 -14.50 -23.73
CA ASP A 2 -15.74 -15.58 -24.12
C ASP A 2 -16.43 -16.94 -24.01
N LYS A 3 -16.09 -17.83 -24.94
CA LYS A 3 -16.48 -19.24 -24.86
C LYS A 3 -15.41 -19.99 -24.09
N THR A 4 -15.83 -20.68 -23.04
CA THR A 4 -14.93 -21.49 -22.20
C THR A 4 -15.58 -22.83 -21.89
N SER A 5 -14.81 -23.74 -21.31
CA SER A 5 -15.31 -25.03 -20.84
C SER A 5 -14.81 -25.34 -19.44
N LEU A 6 -15.62 -26.10 -18.70
CA LEU A 6 -15.25 -26.71 -17.45
C LEU A 6 -15.25 -28.23 -17.61
N ALA A 7 -14.08 -28.81 -17.40
CA ALA A 7 -13.88 -30.24 -17.41
C ALA A 7 -13.92 -30.81 -15.99
N ALA A 8 -14.56 -31.95 -15.83
CA ALA A 8 -14.52 -32.71 -14.58
C ALA A 8 -14.32 -34.20 -14.85
N SER A 9 -13.80 -34.90 -13.85
CA SER A 9 -13.64 -36.38 -13.91
C SER A 9 -14.62 -37.03 -12.94
N ILE A 10 -15.42 -37.95 -13.47
CA ILE A 10 -16.33 -38.77 -12.66
C ILE A 10 -15.70 -40.15 -12.51
N SER A 11 -15.50 -40.58 -11.27
CA SER A 11 -14.92 -41.88 -10.93
C SER A 11 -15.96 -42.76 -10.24
N ASN A 12 -16.19 -43.97 -10.76
CA ASN A 12 -17.01 -44.96 -10.07
C ASN A 12 -16.14 -45.79 -9.13
N MET A 13 -16.17 -45.46 -7.87
CA MET A 13 -15.41 -46.16 -6.81
C MET A 13 -16.16 -47.38 -6.24
N THR A 14 -17.33 -47.69 -6.77
CA THR A 14 -18.13 -48.84 -6.32
C THR A 14 -17.75 -50.14 -7.07
N GLY A 15 -18.10 -51.29 -6.49
CA GLY A 15 -17.91 -52.60 -7.11
C GLY A 15 -18.93 -52.96 -8.22
N LYS A 16 -19.85 -52.05 -8.59
CA LYS A 16 -20.90 -52.27 -9.56
C LYS A 16 -20.93 -51.14 -10.60
N PRO A 17 -21.39 -51.42 -11.83
CA PRO A 17 -21.60 -50.34 -12.81
C PRO A 17 -22.59 -49.29 -12.27
N GLN A 18 -22.31 -48.01 -12.56
CA GLN A 18 -23.15 -46.86 -12.21
C GLN A 18 -23.50 -46.08 -13.46
N ALA A 19 -24.77 -45.65 -13.54
CA ALA A 19 -25.20 -44.76 -14.60
C ALA A 19 -26.05 -43.65 -13.96
N GLY A 20 -25.97 -42.46 -14.51
CA GLY A 20 -26.65 -41.31 -13.95
C GLY A 20 -26.52 -40.06 -14.79
N THR A 21 -26.65 -38.96 -14.13
CA THR A 21 -26.54 -37.63 -14.75
C THR A 21 -25.53 -36.79 -14.01
N VAL A 22 -24.64 -36.13 -14.72
CA VAL A 22 -23.80 -35.06 -14.22
C VAL A 22 -24.40 -33.73 -14.66
N SER A 23 -24.48 -32.79 -13.75
CA SER A 23 -25.00 -31.44 -14.01
C SER A 23 -23.97 -30.39 -13.64
N LEU A 24 -23.82 -29.37 -14.50
CA LEU A 24 -23.17 -28.12 -14.19
C LEU A 24 -24.25 -27.07 -13.93
N VAL A 25 -24.23 -26.47 -12.76
CA VAL A 25 -25.08 -25.34 -12.40
C VAL A 25 -24.18 -24.10 -12.25
N LEU A 26 -24.37 -23.12 -13.11
CA LEU A 26 -23.77 -21.78 -12.95
C LEU A 26 -24.76 -20.92 -12.20
N PHE A 27 -24.30 -20.22 -11.19
CA PHE A 27 -25.13 -19.37 -10.35
C PHE A 27 -24.40 -18.10 -9.93
N ASP A 28 -25.14 -17.07 -9.59
CA ASP A 28 -24.63 -15.86 -8.98
C ASP A 28 -24.37 -16.13 -7.50
N PRO A 29 -23.11 -16.10 -7.04
CA PRO A 29 -22.78 -16.44 -5.65
C PRO A 29 -23.29 -15.40 -4.63
N MET A 30 -23.73 -14.23 -5.06
CA MET A 30 -24.25 -13.18 -4.20
C MET A 30 -25.73 -13.36 -3.89
N THR A 31 -26.49 -13.83 -4.86
CA THR A 31 -27.95 -13.99 -4.77
C THR A 31 -28.39 -15.46 -4.77
N GLU A 32 -27.46 -16.39 -5.00
CA GLU A 32 -27.68 -17.82 -5.25
C GLU A 32 -28.58 -18.10 -6.47
N LYS A 33 -28.87 -17.08 -7.26
CA LYS A 33 -29.72 -17.22 -8.43
C LYS A 33 -29.01 -18.04 -9.52
N VAL A 34 -29.69 -19.09 -9.99
CA VAL A 34 -29.20 -19.92 -11.09
C VAL A 34 -29.16 -19.11 -12.39
N ILE A 35 -27.99 -19.08 -13.03
CA ILE A 35 -27.74 -18.45 -14.32
C ILE A 35 -28.03 -19.45 -15.45
N SER A 36 -27.46 -20.66 -15.34
CA SER A 36 -27.70 -21.73 -16.30
C SER A 36 -27.49 -23.10 -15.66
N THR A 37 -28.11 -24.13 -16.26
CA THR A 37 -27.93 -25.52 -15.88
C THR A 37 -27.74 -26.34 -17.14
N GLN A 38 -26.66 -27.13 -17.17
CA GLN A 38 -26.40 -28.11 -18.24
C GLN A 38 -26.34 -29.51 -17.63
N LYS A 39 -26.76 -30.53 -18.39
CA LYS A 39 -26.79 -31.92 -17.93
C LYS A 39 -26.23 -32.86 -19.01
N GLN A 40 -25.45 -33.83 -18.60
CA GLN A 40 -24.94 -34.92 -19.43
C GLN A 40 -25.18 -36.25 -18.73
N LYS A 41 -25.49 -37.30 -19.51
CA LYS A 41 -25.61 -38.66 -18.98
C LYS A 41 -24.25 -39.31 -18.90
N PHE A 42 -24.03 -40.13 -17.89
CA PHE A 42 -22.85 -40.96 -17.78
C PHE A 42 -23.21 -42.44 -17.54
N SER A 43 -22.34 -43.34 -17.95
CA SER A 43 -22.42 -44.77 -17.60
C SER A 43 -20.99 -45.28 -17.43
N LEU A 44 -20.67 -45.79 -16.26
CA LEU A 44 -19.32 -46.19 -15.85
C LEU A 44 -19.33 -47.59 -15.27
N ALA A 45 -18.48 -48.47 -15.79
CA ALA A 45 -18.19 -49.75 -15.15
C ALA A 45 -17.51 -49.55 -13.80
N ALA A 46 -17.53 -50.59 -12.95
CA ALA A 46 -16.87 -50.58 -11.67
C ALA A 46 -15.38 -50.18 -11.78
N GLY A 47 -14.93 -49.24 -10.93
CA GLY A 47 -13.53 -48.78 -10.89
C GLY A 47 -13.09 -47.96 -12.12
N LYS A 48 -13.99 -47.49 -12.95
CA LYS A 48 -13.65 -46.67 -14.14
C LYS A 48 -13.92 -45.21 -13.91
N THR A 49 -13.19 -44.38 -14.67
CA THR A 49 -13.29 -42.91 -14.66
C THR A 49 -13.64 -42.44 -16.07
N MET A 50 -14.43 -41.37 -16.17
CA MET A 50 -14.78 -40.69 -17.41
C MET A 50 -14.64 -39.17 -17.22
N GLY A 51 -14.06 -38.50 -18.21
CA GLY A 51 -14.06 -37.04 -18.30
C GLY A 51 -15.38 -36.54 -18.89
N VAL A 52 -15.86 -35.43 -18.35
CA VAL A 52 -16.99 -34.67 -18.90
C VAL A 52 -16.58 -33.23 -19.11
N ASP A 53 -17.10 -32.58 -20.14
CA ASP A 53 -16.79 -31.20 -20.50
C ASP A 53 -18.07 -30.43 -20.75
N PHE A 54 -18.19 -29.26 -20.11
CA PHE A 54 -19.34 -28.36 -20.22
C PHE A 54 -18.90 -27.03 -20.82
N GLN A 55 -19.37 -26.75 -22.01
CA GLN A 55 -19.10 -25.48 -22.69
C GLN A 55 -20.14 -24.43 -22.30
N PHE A 56 -19.70 -23.21 -22.05
CA PHE A 56 -20.57 -22.08 -21.79
C PHE A 56 -19.96 -20.75 -22.24
N ILE A 57 -20.80 -19.74 -22.28
CA ILE A 57 -20.39 -18.37 -22.61
C ILE A 57 -20.38 -17.57 -21.30
N VAL A 58 -19.24 -16.93 -21.03
CA VAL A 58 -19.07 -16.06 -19.88
C VAL A 58 -19.81 -14.75 -20.12
N SER A 59 -20.67 -14.35 -19.20
CA SER A 59 -21.39 -13.08 -19.27
C SER A 59 -20.62 -12.00 -18.52
N ASP A 60 -20.52 -10.81 -19.11
CA ASP A 60 -19.93 -9.61 -18.52
C ASP A 60 -20.80 -8.94 -17.43
N LYS A 61 -21.97 -9.55 -17.15
CA LYS A 61 -22.87 -9.08 -16.08
C LYS A 61 -22.43 -9.49 -14.67
N TYR A 62 -21.52 -10.45 -14.56
CA TYR A 62 -21.09 -11.04 -13.30
C TYR A 62 -19.57 -10.89 -13.17
N GLU A 63 -19.13 -10.44 -12.04
CA GLU A 63 -17.69 -10.38 -11.70
C GLU A 63 -17.17 -11.72 -11.14
N ILE A 64 -18.09 -12.52 -10.61
CA ILE A 64 -17.83 -13.86 -10.07
C ILE A 64 -19.00 -14.76 -10.46
N VAL A 65 -18.69 -15.97 -10.90
CA VAL A 65 -19.69 -17.01 -11.19
C VAL A 65 -19.42 -18.21 -10.30
N GLY A 66 -20.43 -18.64 -9.58
CA GLY A 66 -20.42 -19.93 -8.86
C GLY A 66 -20.65 -21.07 -9.85
N CYS A 67 -19.80 -22.08 -9.78
CA CYS A 67 -19.88 -23.30 -10.56
C CYS A 67 -20.10 -24.48 -9.62
N ARG A 68 -21.22 -25.18 -9.76
CA ARG A 68 -21.52 -26.37 -8.96
C ARG A 68 -21.70 -27.55 -9.90
N MET A 69 -20.83 -28.56 -9.82
CA MET A 69 -20.95 -29.82 -10.52
C MET A 69 -21.47 -30.89 -9.58
N ILE A 70 -22.50 -31.62 -10.02
CA ILE A 70 -23.12 -32.69 -9.25
C ILE A 70 -23.29 -33.90 -10.16
N ALA A 71 -22.68 -35.03 -9.79
CA ALA A 71 -22.92 -36.32 -10.38
C ALA A 71 -23.89 -37.10 -9.49
N ASP A 72 -24.97 -37.60 -10.10
CA ASP A 72 -26.03 -38.32 -9.40
C ASP A 72 -26.36 -39.59 -10.18
N SER A 73 -26.20 -40.75 -9.52
CA SER A 73 -26.58 -42.07 -10.05
C SER A 73 -27.94 -42.55 -9.46
N GLY A 74 -28.63 -41.74 -8.70
CA GLY A 74 -29.83 -42.12 -7.99
C GLY A 74 -29.59 -42.87 -6.69
N THR A 75 -28.47 -43.63 -6.60
CA THR A 75 -28.06 -44.34 -5.38
C THR A 75 -26.94 -43.56 -4.65
N PHE A 76 -26.06 -42.95 -5.41
CA PHE A 76 -24.94 -42.16 -4.90
C PHE A 76 -24.93 -40.81 -5.63
N SER A 77 -24.62 -39.77 -4.88
CA SER A 77 -24.39 -38.45 -5.45
C SER A 77 -23.16 -37.84 -4.80
N ASP A 78 -22.39 -37.10 -5.61
CA ASP A 78 -21.25 -36.32 -5.15
C ASP A 78 -21.15 -35.06 -5.99
N GLY A 79 -20.53 -34.03 -5.46
CA GLY A 79 -20.43 -32.75 -6.16
C GLY A 79 -19.34 -31.84 -5.59
N GLU A 80 -18.90 -30.96 -6.47
CA GLU A 80 -17.92 -29.93 -6.15
C GLU A 80 -18.48 -28.56 -6.54
N GLN A 81 -18.15 -27.54 -5.73
CA GLN A 81 -18.51 -26.17 -5.99
C GLN A 81 -17.26 -25.30 -5.95
N GLN A 82 -17.11 -24.49 -6.98
CA GLN A 82 -16.02 -23.52 -7.09
C GLN A 82 -16.55 -22.14 -7.47
N LEU A 83 -15.79 -21.11 -7.13
CA LEU A 83 -16.06 -19.73 -7.55
C LEU A 83 -15.03 -19.36 -8.62
N LEU A 84 -15.52 -18.92 -9.78
CA LEU A 84 -14.69 -18.48 -10.89
C LEU A 84 -14.77 -16.96 -11.01
N PRO A 85 -13.64 -16.23 -10.94
CA PRO A 85 -13.63 -14.81 -11.25
C PRO A 85 -13.85 -14.61 -12.76
N VAL A 86 -14.65 -13.61 -13.10
CA VAL A 86 -14.88 -13.17 -14.48
C VAL A 86 -14.11 -11.88 -14.68
N LEU A 87 -12.98 -11.97 -15.39
CA LEU A 87 -12.14 -10.83 -15.65
C LEU A 87 -12.63 -10.08 -16.89
N SER A 88 -12.65 -8.76 -16.81
CA SER A 88 -12.93 -7.91 -17.97
C SER A 88 -11.70 -7.90 -18.89
N ASN A 89 -11.91 -7.97 -20.20
CA ASN A 89 -10.87 -7.70 -21.19
C ASN A 89 -10.73 -6.19 -21.50
N LYS A 90 -11.40 -5.34 -20.71
CA LYS A 90 -11.30 -3.89 -20.79
C LYS A 90 -10.17 -3.40 -19.87
N GLU A 91 -9.38 -2.48 -20.38
CA GLU A 91 -8.38 -1.77 -19.61
C GLU A 91 -8.99 -0.46 -19.06
N HIS A 92 -8.76 -0.18 -17.78
CA HIS A 92 -9.18 1.06 -17.15
C HIS A 92 -8.13 2.12 -17.40
N LEU A 93 -8.46 3.12 -18.24
CA LEU A 93 -7.59 4.24 -18.53
C LEU A 93 -7.91 5.41 -17.60
N VAL A 94 -6.92 5.84 -16.83
CA VAL A 94 -7.01 7.01 -15.96
C VAL A 94 -6.15 8.12 -16.51
N GLU A 95 -6.75 9.27 -16.76
CA GLU A 95 -6.05 10.50 -17.10
C GLU A 95 -6.21 11.49 -15.95
N THR A 96 -5.10 11.99 -15.42
CA THR A 96 -5.08 12.95 -14.32
C THR A 96 -4.48 14.26 -14.79
N LEU A 97 -5.22 15.34 -14.62
CA LEU A 97 -4.77 16.69 -14.94
C LEU A 97 -4.74 17.53 -13.66
N PRO A 98 -3.56 17.86 -13.11
CA PRO A 98 -3.45 18.82 -12.02
C PRO A 98 -3.85 20.21 -12.50
N MET A 99 -4.78 20.87 -11.80
CA MET A 99 -5.31 22.19 -12.14
C MET A 99 -4.92 23.22 -11.07
N PRO A 100 -3.64 23.62 -10.94
CA PRO A 100 -3.23 24.58 -9.94
C PRO A 100 -3.70 25.98 -10.31
N VAL A 101 -4.42 26.62 -9.39
CA VAL A 101 -4.86 28.01 -9.49
C VAL A 101 -4.33 28.74 -8.25
N ARG A 102 -3.68 29.89 -8.44
CA ARG A 102 -3.05 30.64 -7.35
C ARG A 102 -3.60 32.07 -7.32
N GLY A 103 -4.09 32.47 -6.14
CA GLY A 103 -4.65 33.82 -5.98
C GLY A 103 -5.89 34.07 -6.86
N GLU A 104 -6.03 35.30 -7.35
CA GLU A 104 -7.16 35.72 -8.17
C GLU A 104 -6.89 35.56 -9.68
N GLU A 105 -6.54 34.33 -10.09
CA GLU A 105 -6.31 34.04 -11.51
C GLU A 105 -7.40 33.14 -12.09
N THR A 106 -7.63 33.27 -13.39
CA THR A 106 -8.48 32.36 -14.16
C THR A 106 -7.61 31.55 -15.10
N ARG A 107 -7.75 30.24 -15.05
CA ARG A 107 -7.06 29.30 -15.96
C ARG A 107 -8.06 28.39 -16.65
N THR A 108 -7.78 28.07 -17.90
CA THR A 108 -8.52 27.09 -18.68
C THR A 108 -7.67 25.82 -18.79
N PHE A 109 -8.29 24.68 -18.51
CA PHE A 109 -7.69 23.36 -18.62
C PHE A 109 -8.50 22.53 -19.61
N SER A 110 -7.84 21.63 -20.34
CA SER A 110 -8.48 20.77 -21.32
C SER A 110 -8.02 19.31 -21.13
N LEU A 111 -8.96 18.40 -21.20
CA LEU A 111 -8.75 16.94 -21.18
C LEU A 111 -9.03 16.36 -22.57
N ASP A 112 -8.28 16.83 -23.59
CA ASP A 112 -8.54 16.52 -24.99
C ASP A 112 -8.52 15.03 -25.29
N HIS A 113 -7.60 14.29 -24.66
CA HIS A 113 -7.52 12.83 -24.82
C HIS A 113 -8.76 12.11 -24.29
N LEU A 114 -9.37 12.59 -23.21
CA LEU A 114 -10.58 11.99 -22.67
C LEU A 114 -11.82 12.27 -23.55
N PHE A 115 -11.96 13.50 -24.04
CA PHE A 115 -13.17 13.96 -24.74
C PHE A 115 -13.10 13.76 -26.26
N ASN A 116 -11.92 13.91 -26.87
CA ASN A 116 -11.73 13.83 -28.31
C ASN A 116 -11.25 12.46 -28.79
N GLN A 117 -11.22 11.45 -27.91
CA GLN A 117 -10.79 10.12 -28.28
C GLN A 117 -11.74 9.45 -29.26
N GLN A 118 -11.21 9.00 -30.40
CA GLN A 118 -11.94 8.34 -31.48
C GLN A 118 -12.09 6.82 -31.27
N SER A 119 -11.83 6.31 -30.07
CA SER A 119 -11.91 4.88 -29.76
C SER A 119 -13.36 4.37 -29.88
N LYS A 120 -13.57 3.36 -30.71
CA LYS A 120 -14.86 2.69 -30.87
C LYS A 120 -15.15 1.70 -29.72
N THR A 121 -14.14 1.36 -28.92
CA THR A 121 -14.22 0.38 -27.83
C THR A 121 -14.27 1.01 -26.44
N ALA A 122 -14.01 2.31 -26.34
CA ALA A 122 -14.09 3.04 -25.06
C ALA A 122 -15.54 3.18 -24.61
N THR A 123 -15.83 2.72 -23.40
CA THR A 123 -17.15 2.80 -22.76
C THR A 123 -17.01 3.42 -21.36
N ASP A 124 -18.12 3.73 -20.72
CA ASP A 124 -18.20 4.08 -19.30
C ASP A 124 -17.28 5.24 -18.89
N ARG A 125 -17.27 6.32 -19.67
CA ARG A 125 -16.47 7.53 -19.38
C ARG A 125 -16.98 8.21 -18.12
N LYS A 126 -16.05 8.52 -17.21
CA LYS A 126 -16.33 9.27 -15.97
C LYS A 126 -15.36 10.44 -15.88
N LEU A 127 -15.90 11.63 -15.62
CA LEU A 127 -15.10 12.80 -15.23
C LEU A 127 -15.31 13.04 -13.75
N THR A 128 -14.22 13.11 -13.00
CA THR A 128 -14.23 13.51 -11.59
C THR A 128 -13.42 14.79 -11.46
N VAL A 129 -14.00 15.84 -10.90
CA VAL A 129 -13.31 17.08 -10.57
C VAL A 129 -13.21 17.18 -9.06
N GLU A 130 -11.98 17.20 -8.55
CA GLU A 130 -11.72 17.36 -7.13
C GLU A 130 -11.21 18.77 -6.87
N PHE A 131 -11.84 19.47 -5.95
CA PHE A 131 -11.44 20.80 -5.51
C PHE A 131 -10.99 20.77 -4.07
N THR A 132 -9.78 21.26 -3.83
CA THR A 132 -9.22 21.35 -2.48
C THR A 132 -8.72 22.79 -2.25
N GLY A 133 -9.42 23.52 -1.41
CA GLY A 133 -9.04 24.90 -1.04
C GLY A 133 -7.87 25.00 -0.07
N ASN A 134 -7.56 23.91 0.66
CA ASN A 134 -6.44 23.83 1.58
C ASN A 134 -5.50 22.67 1.20
N PRO A 135 -4.25 22.96 0.77
CA PRO A 135 -3.29 21.93 0.37
C PRO A 135 -3.00 20.88 1.45
N ALA A 136 -3.12 21.24 2.74
CA ALA A 136 -2.92 20.28 3.83
C ALA A 136 -3.92 19.12 3.79
N TRP A 137 -5.10 19.33 3.18
CA TRP A 137 -6.10 18.28 3.02
C TRP A 137 -5.64 17.14 2.10
N TYR A 138 -4.82 17.42 1.08
CA TYR A 138 -4.20 16.36 0.28
C TYR A 138 -3.29 15.46 1.10
N ALA A 139 -2.54 16.05 2.05
CA ALA A 139 -1.72 15.26 2.96
C ALA A 139 -2.58 14.34 3.84
N VAL A 140 -3.71 14.82 4.34
CA VAL A 140 -4.66 14.01 5.13
C VAL A 140 -5.25 12.88 4.29
N GLN A 141 -5.64 13.14 3.04
CA GLN A 141 -6.16 12.14 2.11
C GLN A 141 -5.13 11.06 1.73
N ALA A 142 -3.84 11.37 1.76
CA ALA A 142 -2.77 10.42 1.48
C ALA A 142 -2.46 9.50 2.68
N LEU A 143 -2.81 9.87 3.91
CA LEU A 143 -2.48 9.08 5.11
C LEU A 143 -3.00 7.63 5.07
N PRO A 144 -4.22 7.32 4.58
CA PRO A 144 -4.71 5.94 4.51
C PRO A 144 -3.82 5.02 3.67
N SER A 145 -3.31 5.50 2.54
CA SER A 145 -2.43 4.72 1.66
C SER A 145 -1.05 4.46 2.29
N LEU A 146 -0.63 5.29 3.23
CA LEU A 146 0.63 5.20 3.94
C LEU A 146 0.54 4.48 5.28
N SER A 147 -0.67 4.27 5.81
CA SER A 147 -0.91 3.73 7.15
C SER A 147 -0.59 2.24 7.32
N LEU A 148 -0.54 1.52 6.23
CA LEU A 148 -0.16 0.11 6.18
C LEU A 148 1.12 -0.05 5.36
N PRO A 149 2.05 -0.92 5.77
CA PRO A 149 3.27 -1.12 5.02
C PRO A 149 2.98 -1.81 3.68
N THR A 150 3.52 -1.27 2.59
CA THR A 150 3.41 -1.87 1.25
C THR A 150 4.35 -3.06 1.07
N SER A 151 5.39 -3.15 1.90
CA SER A 151 6.35 -4.24 1.92
C SER A 151 6.98 -4.41 3.31
N ASN A 152 7.57 -5.57 3.58
CA ASN A 152 8.18 -5.84 4.89
C ASN A 152 9.61 -5.28 5.00
N ASN A 153 9.79 -3.99 4.68
CA ASN A 153 11.05 -3.28 4.80
C ASN A 153 10.98 -2.11 5.81
N ALA A 154 12.14 -1.64 6.26
CA ALA A 154 12.22 -0.62 7.30
C ALA A 154 11.55 0.70 6.91
N ILE A 155 11.65 1.13 5.66
CA ILE A 155 11.05 2.39 5.17
C ILE A 155 9.53 2.28 5.18
N SER A 156 8.96 1.18 4.67
CA SER A 156 7.50 0.98 4.67
C SER A 156 6.92 0.97 6.09
N TRP A 157 7.59 0.32 7.03
CA TRP A 157 7.16 0.32 8.44
C TRP A 157 7.33 1.68 9.11
N ALA A 158 8.40 2.41 8.82
CA ALA A 158 8.59 3.78 9.33
C ALA A 158 7.54 4.75 8.76
N THR A 159 7.22 4.63 7.48
CA THR A 159 6.15 5.40 6.84
C THR A 159 4.79 5.11 7.45
N ALA A 160 4.49 3.83 7.71
CA ALA A 160 3.24 3.45 8.38
C ALA A 160 3.17 4.02 9.82
N TYR A 161 4.26 3.94 10.59
CA TYR A 161 4.35 4.56 11.91
C TYR A 161 4.10 6.07 11.85
N TYR A 162 4.77 6.76 10.93
CA TYR A 162 4.61 8.21 10.71
C TYR A 162 3.16 8.57 10.40
N ALA A 163 2.54 7.90 9.42
CA ALA A 163 1.17 8.18 9.00
C ALA A 163 0.15 7.94 10.12
N ASN A 164 0.25 6.83 10.82
CA ASN A 164 -0.65 6.50 11.93
C ASN A 164 -0.47 7.46 13.12
N THR A 165 0.75 7.85 13.44
CA THR A 165 1.01 8.80 14.55
C THR A 165 0.48 10.19 14.20
N LEU A 166 0.69 10.66 12.97
CA LEU A 166 0.15 11.93 12.50
C LEU A 166 -1.39 11.91 12.48
N ALA A 167 -2.01 10.82 12.04
CA ALA A 167 -3.46 10.62 12.08
C ALA A 167 -3.99 10.69 13.52
N SER A 168 -3.31 10.03 14.48
CA SER A 168 -3.66 10.09 15.90
C SER A 168 -3.61 11.52 16.44
N PHE A 169 -2.56 12.26 16.10
CA PHE A 169 -2.41 13.66 16.49
C PHE A 169 -3.55 14.53 15.96
N ILE A 170 -3.87 14.42 14.67
CA ILE A 170 -4.96 15.17 14.03
C ILE A 170 -6.29 14.89 14.73
N MET A 171 -6.60 13.62 15.01
CA MET A 171 -7.84 13.23 15.70
C MET A 171 -7.95 13.78 17.11
N ASN A 172 -6.86 13.79 17.85
CA ASN A 172 -6.85 14.25 19.22
C ASN A 172 -6.81 15.79 19.36
N SER A 173 -6.20 16.46 18.37
CA SER A 173 -6.05 17.93 18.39
C SER A 173 -7.31 18.69 17.93
N GLN A 174 -8.20 18.05 17.16
CA GLN A 174 -9.36 18.69 16.52
C GLN A 174 -10.66 17.88 16.70
N PRO A 175 -11.43 18.08 17.78
CA PRO A 175 -12.68 17.33 18.03
C PRO A 175 -13.71 17.45 16.90
N LYS A 176 -13.73 18.57 16.16
CA LYS A 176 -14.63 18.76 15.01
C LYS A 176 -14.28 17.82 13.86
N ILE A 177 -13.00 17.56 13.62
CA ILE A 177 -12.54 16.61 12.60
C ILE A 177 -12.99 15.21 12.96
N LYS A 178 -12.86 14.82 14.23
CA LYS A 178 -13.34 13.55 14.73
C LYS A 178 -14.83 13.34 14.45
N ALA A 179 -15.67 14.35 14.74
CA ALA A 179 -17.12 14.28 14.48
C ALA A 179 -17.44 14.12 12.98
N VAL A 180 -16.69 14.75 12.08
CA VAL A 180 -16.85 14.58 10.62
C VAL A 180 -16.53 13.15 10.21
N PHE A 181 -15.44 12.57 10.68
CA PHE A 181 -15.07 11.18 10.33
C PHE A 181 -16.03 10.15 10.92
N GLU A 182 -16.52 10.36 12.13
CA GLU A 182 -17.59 9.53 12.71
C GLU A 182 -18.88 9.60 11.89
N SER A 183 -19.24 10.78 11.39
CA SER A 183 -20.38 10.96 10.47
C SER A 183 -20.17 10.20 9.16
N TRP A 184 -18.98 10.23 8.56
CA TRP A 184 -18.70 9.47 7.34
C TRP A 184 -18.76 7.95 7.56
N LYS A 185 -18.27 7.48 8.71
CA LYS A 185 -18.36 6.05 9.08
C LYS A 185 -19.83 5.58 9.17
N LEU A 186 -20.72 6.42 9.69
CA LEU A 186 -22.16 6.11 9.78
C LEU A 186 -22.86 6.14 8.40
N GLN A 187 -22.40 6.95 7.45
CA GLN A 187 -22.97 7.04 6.11
C GLN A 187 -22.58 5.88 5.19
N GLY A 188 -21.42 5.24 5.43
CA GLY A 188 -20.94 4.08 4.66
C GLY A 188 -21.64 2.74 4.95
N GLY A 189 -22.52 2.67 5.93
CA GLY A 189 -23.00 1.43 6.56
C GLY A 189 -23.91 0.50 5.75
N THR A 190 -24.17 0.74 4.45
CA THR A 190 -25.05 -0.13 3.63
C THR A 190 -24.32 -1.08 2.68
N LYS A 191 -22.99 -0.91 2.47
CA LYS A 191 -22.17 -1.79 1.61
C LYS A 191 -21.35 -2.83 2.39
N GLU A 192 -21.34 -2.78 3.70
CA GLU A 192 -20.56 -3.70 4.55
C GLU A 192 -20.91 -5.18 4.36
N THR A 193 -22.15 -5.48 3.99
CA THR A 193 -22.62 -6.87 3.78
C THR A 193 -21.95 -7.51 2.56
N PHE A 194 -21.72 -6.75 1.51
CA PHE A 194 -21.07 -7.24 0.28
C PHE A 194 -19.58 -7.51 0.50
N LEU A 195 -18.86 -6.52 1.02
CA LEU A 195 -17.43 -6.63 1.31
C LEU A 195 -17.13 -7.68 2.38
N SER A 196 -18.01 -7.87 3.39
CA SER A 196 -17.79 -8.87 4.43
C SER A 196 -17.90 -10.30 3.92
N ASN A 197 -18.73 -10.58 2.93
CA ASN A 197 -18.83 -11.89 2.31
C ASN A 197 -17.66 -12.20 1.38
N LEU A 198 -17.17 -11.18 0.64
CA LEU A 198 -15.93 -11.30 -0.15
C LEU A 198 -14.69 -11.45 0.75
N GLN A 199 -14.65 -10.75 1.88
CA GLN A 199 -13.56 -10.84 2.86
C GLN A 199 -13.47 -12.20 3.55
N LYS A 200 -14.58 -12.94 3.65
CA LYS A 200 -14.62 -14.31 4.21
C LYS A 200 -13.96 -15.34 3.30
N ASN A 201 -13.85 -15.05 1.99
CA ASN A 201 -13.17 -15.93 1.03
C ASN A 201 -11.86 -15.29 0.58
N GLN A 202 -10.80 -15.49 1.37
CA GLN A 202 -9.48 -14.89 1.14
C GLN A 202 -8.85 -15.27 -0.21
N GLU A 203 -9.15 -16.46 -0.74
CA GLU A 203 -8.61 -16.90 -2.04
C GLU A 203 -9.21 -16.09 -3.19
N VAL A 204 -10.53 -15.88 -3.19
CA VAL A 204 -11.21 -15.07 -4.21
C VAL A 204 -10.79 -13.61 -4.13
N LYS A 205 -10.63 -13.09 -2.92
CA LYS A 205 -10.13 -11.73 -2.70
C LYS A 205 -8.71 -11.56 -3.27
N ASN A 206 -7.83 -12.51 -3.01
CA ASN A 206 -6.45 -12.44 -3.50
C ASN A 206 -6.37 -12.54 -5.02
N ILE A 207 -7.21 -13.38 -5.64
CA ILE A 207 -7.27 -13.51 -7.12
C ILE A 207 -7.81 -12.21 -7.73
N ILE A 208 -8.91 -11.65 -7.21
CA ILE A 208 -9.47 -10.39 -7.73
C ILE A 208 -8.48 -9.24 -7.56
N LEU A 209 -7.76 -9.17 -6.45
CA LEU A 209 -6.78 -8.13 -6.16
C LEU A 209 -5.49 -8.27 -6.99
N SER A 210 -5.04 -9.49 -7.27
CA SER A 210 -3.84 -9.72 -8.08
C SER A 210 -4.08 -9.52 -9.58
N GLU A 211 -5.26 -9.89 -10.05
CA GLU A 211 -5.58 -9.85 -11.48
C GLU A 211 -6.30 -8.56 -11.91
N SER A 212 -6.78 -7.77 -10.96
CA SER A 212 -7.50 -6.52 -11.22
C SER A 212 -7.08 -5.39 -10.27
N PRO A 213 -5.79 -4.95 -10.30
CA PRO A 213 -5.28 -3.87 -9.43
C PRO A 213 -6.10 -2.57 -9.57
N TRP A 214 -6.61 -2.29 -10.77
CA TRP A 214 -7.43 -1.11 -11.08
C TRP A 214 -8.82 -1.11 -10.39
N VAL A 215 -9.34 -2.25 -9.96
CA VAL A 215 -10.56 -2.29 -9.11
C VAL A 215 -10.31 -1.61 -7.76
N LEU A 216 -9.08 -1.62 -7.28
CA LEU A 216 -8.69 -0.88 -6.06
C LEU A 216 -8.53 0.62 -6.29
N GLU A 217 -8.19 1.04 -7.51
CA GLU A 217 -7.96 2.44 -7.88
C GLU A 217 -9.24 3.15 -8.30
N ALA A 218 -10.22 2.42 -8.85
CA ALA A 218 -11.52 2.95 -9.26
C ALA A 218 -12.47 3.25 -8.08
N GLN A 219 -11.93 3.83 -7.00
CA GLN A 219 -12.70 4.09 -5.79
C GLN A 219 -13.60 5.30 -5.93
N THR A 220 -14.85 5.13 -5.51
CA THR A 220 -15.78 6.24 -5.36
C THR A 220 -15.35 7.15 -4.21
N GLU A 221 -15.76 8.41 -4.24
CA GLU A 221 -15.55 9.36 -3.13
C GLU A 221 -16.01 8.80 -1.78
N GLU A 222 -17.07 7.99 -1.78
CA GLU A 222 -17.59 7.29 -0.60
C GLU A 222 -16.60 6.27 -0.05
N GLN A 223 -15.92 5.52 -0.92
CA GLN A 223 -14.89 4.56 -0.51
C GLN A 223 -13.62 5.26 0.02
N GLN A 224 -13.28 6.42 -0.53
CA GLN A 224 -12.19 7.24 0.01
C GLN A 224 -12.53 7.78 1.39
N LYS A 225 -13.76 8.27 1.59
CA LYS A 225 -14.26 8.72 2.90
C LYS A 225 -14.27 7.58 3.93
N GLU A 226 -14.69 6.38 3.52
CA GLU A 226 -14.68 5.19 4.38
C GLU A 226 -13.26 4.77 4.78
N ARG A 227 -12.30 4.81 3.87
CA ARG A 227 -10.88 4.53 4.17
C ARG A 227 -10.28 5.56 5.13
N ILE A 228 -10.58 6.84 4.91
CA ILE A 228 -10.17 7.90 5.83
C ILE A 228 -10.79 7.66 7.21
N ALA A 229 -12.08 7.36 7.27
CA ALA A 229 -12.77 7.08 8.53
C ALA A 229 -12.21 5.84 9.24
N THR A 230 -11.85 4.80 8.50
CA THR A 230 -11.22 3.59 9.05
C THR A 230 -9.80 3.86 9.55
N LEU A 231 -9.02 4.67 8.85
CA LEU A 231 -7.70 5.10 9.32
C LEU A 231 -7.81 5.84 10.65
N PHE A 232 -8.80 6.72 10.78
CA PHE A 232 -8.98 7.52 11.97
C PHE A 232 -9.69 6.78 13.13
N ASP A 233 -9.90 5.46 13.02
CA ASP A 233 -10.26 4.64 14.18
C ASP A 233 -9.05 4.51 15.13
N LEU A 234 -9.17 5.09 16.32
CA LEU A 234 -8.08 5.15 17.30
C LEU A 234 -7.55 3.79 17.75
N ASN A 235 -8.39 2.74 17.72
CA ASN A 235 -7.97 1.40 18.07
C ASN A 235 -7.10 0.81 16.95
N ASN A 236 -7.48 1.00 15.70
CA ASN A 236 -6.69 0.59 14.53
C ASN A 236 -5.35 1.33 14.48
N ILE A 237 -5.37 2.64 14.67
CA ILE A 237 -4.15 3.47 14.75
C ILE A 237 -3.19 2.92 15.81
N ARG A 238 -3.69 2.67 17.01
CA ARG A 238 -2.88 2.17 18.12
C ARG A 238 -2.28 0.80 17.81
N SER A 239 -3.07 -0.11 17.28
CA SER A 239 -2.61 -1.44 16.87
C SER A 239 -1.54 -1.37 15.79
N ASN A 240 -1.76 -0.55 14.76
CA ASN A 240 -0.82 -0.35 13.67
C ASN A 240 0.50 0.28 14.16
N ASN A 241 0.45 1.25 15.08
CA ASN A 241 1.64 1.86 15.66
C ASN A 241 2.47 0.85 16.46
N ILE A 242 1.83 0.01 17.28
CA ILE A 242 2.51 -1.04 18.02
C ILE A 242 3.19 -2.02 17.07
N ALA A 243 2.48 -2.47 16.04
CA ALA A 243 3.02 -3.38 15.03
C ALA A 243 4.22 -2.74 14.30
N ALA A 244 4.10 -1.48 13.88
CA ALA A 244 5.16 -0.78 13.19
C ALA A 244 6.41 -0.60 14.06
N LEU A 245 6.28 -0.19 15.31
CA LEU A 245 7.41 -0.06 16.23
C LEU A 245 8.08 -1.42 16.52
N THR A 246 7.30 -2.49 16.68
CA THR A 246 7.84 -3.83 16.87
C THR A 246 8.68 -4.26 15.68
N ARG A 247 8.18 -4.04 14.46
CA ARG A 247 8.93 -4.36 13.25
C ARG A 247 10.16 -3.49 13.05
N LEU A 248 10.08 -2.19 13.33
CA LEU A 248 11.23 -1.29 13.30
C LEU A 248 12.31 -1.73 14.29
N GLN A 249 11.92 -2.22 15.48
CA GLN A 249 12.85 -2.77 16.45
C GLN A 249 13.54 -4.05 15.94
N GLU A 250 12.81 -4.94 15.26
CA GLU A 250 13.38 -6.16 14.66
C GLU A 250 14.33 -5.88 13.49
N LEU A 251 14.13 -4.75 12.79
CA LEU A 251 14.92 -4.33 11.63
C LEU A 251 16.12 -3.44 12.02
N GLN A 252 16.18 -2.98 13.28
CA GLN A 252 17.31 -2.21 13.79
C GLN A 252 18.42 -3.16 14.27
N ASN A 253 19.59 -3.05 13.68
CA ASN A 253 20.76 -3.84 14.03
C ASN A 253 21.32 -3.44 15.42
N SER A 254 22.16 -4.27 16.01
CA SER A 254 22.75 -4.04 17.31
C SER A 254 23.57 -2.75 17.42
N ASN A 255 24.12 -2.28 16.32
CA ASN A 255 24.86 -1.01 16.23
C ASN A 255 23.96 0.23 16.11
N GLY A 256 22.63 0.07 16.11
CA GLY A 256 21.65 1.14 15.99
C GLY A 256 21.24 1.52 14.56
N ALA A 257 21.89 0.98 13.53
CA ALA A 257 21.50 1.20 12.16
C ALA A 257 20.26 0.39 11.77
N TRP A 258 19.37 0.96 10.96
CA TRP A 258 18.35 0.17 10.27
C TRP A 258 18.88 -0.42 8.97
N SER A 259 18.49 -1.66 8.72
CA SER A 259 18.68 -2.34 7.44
C SER A 259 17.42 -2.22 6.59
N TRP A 260 17.54 -2.43 5.26
CA TRP A 260 16.36 -2.50 4.39
C TRP A 260 15.43 -3.65 4.79
N TYR A 261 16.00 -4.83 4.95
CA TYR A 261 15.31 -6.05 5.35
C TYR A 261 16.04 -6.73 6.51
N LYS A 262 15.33 -7.56 7.24
CA LYS A 262 15.91 -8.32 8.37
C LYS A 262 17.09 -9.17 7.91
N GLY A 263 18.18 -9.08 8.65
CA GLY A 263 19.42 -9.84 8.37
C GLY A 263 20.38 -9.17 7.39
N MET A 264 20.03 -8.03 6.81
CA MET A 264 20.95 -7.24 6.00
C MET A 264 21.84 -6.33 6.87
N ASN A 265 22.96 -5.89 6.31
CA ASN A 265 23.80 -4.89 6.94
C ASN A 265 23.03 -3.56 7.13
N GLY A 266 23.36 -2.84 8.20
CA GLY A 266 22.80 -1.53 8.47
C GLY A 266 23.12 -0.54 7.34
N SER A 267 22.12 0.26 6.97
CA SER A 267 22.21 1.27 5.92
C SER A 267 22.16 2.66 6.53
N ARG A 268 23.19 3.46 6.29
CA ARG A 268 23.23 4.85 6.76
C ARG A 268 22.07 5.67 6.19
N SER A 269 21.78 5.51 4.89
CA SER A 269 20.70 6.24 4.23
C SER A 269 19.31 5.87 4.80
N VAL A 270 19.04 4.58 5.00
CA VAL A 270 17.77 4.13 5.64
C VAL A 270 17.67 4.66 7.06
N THR A 271 18.77 4.60 7.82
CA THR A 271 18.80 5.08 9.20
C THR A 271 18.56 6.59 9.29
N THR A 272 19.21 7.37 8.43
CA THR A 272 19.01 8.82 8.35
C THR A 272 17.57 9.16 7.99
N TYR A 273 17.01 8.48 6.98
CA TYR A 273 15.63 8.71 6.53
C TYR A 273 14.61 8.45 7.66
N ILE A 274 14.72 7.32 8.36
CA ILE A 274 13.80 6.99 9.46
C ILE A 274 13.95 7.95 10.63
N ALA A 275 15.19 8.31 10.99
CA ALA A 275 15.44 9.28 12.03
C ALA A 275 14.89 10.68 11.68
N GLU A 276 14.95 11.06 10.39
CA GLU A 276 14.38 12.30 9.89
C GLU A 276 12.84 12.29 9.92
N LEU A 277 12.18 11.19 9.53
CA LEU A 277 10.73 11.06 9.66
C LEU A 277 10.28 11.28 11.11
N ASN A 278 10.98 10.68 12.07
CA ASN A 278 10.68 10.84 13.49
C ASN A 278 10.92 12.28 13.98
N ALA A 279 11.99 12.92 13.55
CA ALA A 279 12.27 14.32 13.90
C ALA A 279 11.21 15.27 13.31
N ARG A 280 10.83 15.08 12.05
CA ARG A 280 9.74 15.83 11.41
C ARG A 280 8.40 15.61 12.09
N LEU A 281 8.10 14.39 12.50
CA LEU A 281 6.88 14.08 13.26
C LEU A 281 6.83 14.87 14.56
N ALA A 282 7.91 14.84 15.35
CA ALA A 282 8.02 15.60 16.58
C ALA A 282 7.86 17.12 16.37
N MET A 283 8.44 17.63 15.26
CA MET A 283 8.33 19.04 14.90
C MET A 283 6.89 19.43 14.49
N LEU A 284 6.21 18.58 13.69
CA LEU A 284 4.85 18.82 13.23
C LEU A 284 3.81 18.72 14.33
N THR A 285 3.98 17.78 15.25
CA THR A 285 3.02 17.54 16.34
C THR A 285 3.32 18.38 17.60
N GLY A 286 4.53 18.89 17.74
CA GLY A 286 5.01 19.48 18.98
C GLY A 286 5.23 18.46 20.11
N GLU A 287 5.03 17.17 19.84
CA GLU A 287 5.16 16.09 20.82
C GLU A 287 6.54 15.44 20.73
N LYS A 288 7.18 15.23 21.87
CA LYS A 288 8.46 14.53 21.95
C LYS A 288 8.24 13.02 21.80
N LEU A 289 9.18 12.36 21.10
CA LEU A 289 9.20 10.91 21.07
C LEU A 289 9.31 10.34 22.50
N SER A 290 8.64 9.23 22.73
CA SER A 290 8.64 8.54 24.03
C SER A 290 8.72 7.02 23.87
N GLY A 291 8.97 6.30 24.95
CA GLY A 291 8.98 4.84 24.97
C GLY A 291 9.90 4.21 23.94
N SER A 292 9.41 3.22 23.24
CA SER A 292 10.17 2.46 22.23
C SER A 292 10.66 3.35 21.08
N ALA A 293 9.85 4.28 20.60
CA ALA A 293 10.23 5.20 19.51
C ALA A 293 11.45 6.04 19.90
N LEU A 294 11.50 6.58 21.11
CA LEU A 294 12.65 7.33 21.62
C LEU A 294 13.89 6.45 21.70
N SER A 295 13.77 5.23 22.26
CA SER A 295 14.90 4.31 22.36
C SER A 295 15.50 3.94 21.00
N LEU A 296 14.64 3.66 20.00
CA LEU A 296 15.08 3.37 18.64
C LEU A 296 15.79 4.58 18.00
N GLN A 297 15.25 5.78 18.21
CA GLN A 297 15.84 7.03 17.72
C GLN A 297 17.21 7.31 18.34
N GLN A 298 17.38 7.13 19.65
CA GLN A 298 18.66 7.32 20.34
C GLN A 298 19.75 6.37 19.80
N LYS A 299 19.41 5.10 19.55
CA LYS A 299 20.34 4.13 18.95
C LYS A 299 20.72 4.55 17.52
N ALA A 300 19.75 5.06 16.74
CA ALA A 300 20.01 5.55 15.39
C ALA A 300 20.97 6.76 15.41
N PHE A 301 20.76 7.70 16.31
CA PHE A 301 21.69 8.84 16.48
C PHE A 301 23.09 8.39 16.87
N ALA A 302 23.22 7.44 17.80
CA ALA A 302 24.53 6.90 18.17
C ALA A 302 25.27 6.32 16.95
N TYR A 303 24.60 5.56 16.09
CA TYR A 303 25.15 5.07 14.84
C TYR A 303 25.51 6.19 13.88
N LEU A 304 24.65 7.18 13.68
CA LEU A 304 24.89 8.28 12.74
C LEU A 304 26.03 9.19 13.21
N HIS A 305 26.15 9.45 14.51
CA HIS A 305 27.29 10.15 15.09
C HIS A 305 28.61 9.39 14.83
N GLN A 306 28.60 8.08 15.05
CA GLN A 306 29.79 7.25 14.79
C GLN A 306 30.15 7.27 13.32
N SER A 307 29.18 7.11 12.42
CA SER A 307 29.41 7.14 10.97
C SER A 307 30.00 8.49 10.49
N ALA A 308 29.48 9.59 11.03
CA ALA A 308 30.00 10.92 10.72
C ALA A 308 31.44 11.11 11.24
N LEU A 309 31.75 10.59 12.44
CA LEU A 309 33.08 10.64 13.01
C LEU A 309 34.11 9.80 12.22
N ASP A 310 33.69 8.62 11.75
CA ASP A 310 34.57 7.76 10.96
C ASP A 310 34.86 8.35 9.60
N GLU A 311 33.87 8.93 8.92
CA GLU A 311 34.10 9.68 7.66
C GLU A 311 35.03 10.86 7.89
N TYR A 312 34.92 11.59 8.99
CA TYR A 312 35.84 12.68 9.33
C TYR A 312 37.27 12.20 9.51
N LYS A 313 37.50 11.08 10.19
CA LYS A 313 38.82 10.47 10.34
C LYS A 313 39.43 10.07 9.01
N GLU A 314 38.66 9.51 8.10
CA GLU A 314 39.13 9.17 6.74
C GLU A 314 39.48 10.43 5.93
N ILE A 315 38.68 11.49 6.04
CA ILE A 315 39.00 12.79 5.43
C ILE A 315 40.34 13.32 5.96
N LEU A 316 40.56 13.33 7.28
CA LEU A 316 41.80 13.82 7.89
C LEU A 316 43.01 12.99 7.45
N LYS A 317 42.84 11.67 7.30
CA LYS A 317 43.89 10.77 6.79
C LYS A 317 44.23 11.11 5.34
N ALA A 318 43.23 11.22 4.47
CA ALA A 318 43.44 11.56 3.07
C ALA A 318 44.06 12.97 2.87
N GLN A 319 43.70 13.92 3.74
CA GLN A 319 44.33 15.26 3.74
C GLN A 319 45.82 15.21 4.06
N LYS A 320 46.25 14.32 4.97
CA LYS A 320 47.70 14.11 5.25
C LYS A 320 48.44 13.55 4.02
N ASP A 321 47.71 12.77 3.19
CA ASP A 321 48.26 12.24 1.93
C ASP A 321 48.14 13.24 0.76
N GLY A 322 47.81 14.51 1.03
CA GLY A 322 47.74 15.59 0.06
C GLY A 322 46.41 15.74 -0.69
N VAL A 323 45.39 14.98 -0.35
CA VAL A 323 44.04 15.10 -0.97
C VAL A 323 43.34 16.35 -0.44
N LYS A 324 42.84 17.20 -1.35
CA LYS A 324 42.05 18.38 -0.99
C LYS A 324 40.57 18.06 -1.06
N PHE A 325 39.84 18.35 0.01
CA PHE A 325 38.39 18.24 0.08
C PHE A 325 37.76 19.63 0.00
N THR A 326 36.88 19.83 -1.00
CA THR A 326 36.25 21.13 -1.28
C THR A 326 34.81 21.20 -0.86
N GLY A 327 34.28 20.18 -0.22
CA GLY A 327 32.88 20.11 0.18
C GLY A 327 32.61 19.01 1.20
N VAL A 328 31.33 18.62 1.31
CA VAL A 328 30.85 17.53 2.16
C VAL A 328 30.02 16.57 1.32
N SER A 329 29.95 15.29 1.76
CA SER A 329 29.09 14.29 1.12
C SER A 329 27.61 14.61 1.36
N GLY A 330 26.75 14.13 0.44
CA GLY A 330 25.28 14.24 0.64
C GLY A 330 24.81 13.61 1.96
N SER A 331 25.46 12.52 2.40
CA SER A 331 25.18 11.87 3.69
C SER A 331 25.49 12.77 4.89
N ILE A 332 26.53 13.59 4.78
CA ILE A 332 26.88 14.56 5.82
C ILE A 332 25.91 15.74 5.83
N LEU A 333 25.49 16.22 4.66
CA LEU A 333 24.45 17.26 4.59
C LEU A 333 23.16 16.79 5.26
N GLN A 334 22.69 15.56 4.96
CA GLN A 334 21.52 14.99 5.62
C GLN A 334 21.71 14.82 7.13
N TYR A 335 22.90 14.41 7.58
CA TYR A 335 23.22 14.31 8.99
C TYR A 335 23.16 15.68 9.68
N LEU A 336 23.77 16.72 9.12
CA LEU A 336 23.72 18.08 9.68
C LEU A 336 22.30 18.62 9.73
N TYR A 337 21.52 18.40 8.66
CA TYR A 337 20.12 18.76 8.61
C TYR A 337 19.31 18.05 9.70
N LEU A 338 19.49 16.73 9.85
CA LEU A 338 18.81 15.94 10.87
C LEU A 338 19.13 16.44 12.29
N ILE A 339 20.41 16.76 12.60
CA ILE A 339 20.78 17.33 13.87
C ILE A 339 20.08 18.67 14.10
N ALA A 340 20.02 19.52 13.08
CA ALA A 340 19.37 20.83 13.17
C ALA A 340 17.87 20.73 13.48
N ILE A 341 17.13 19.86 12.76
CA ILE A 341 15.68 19.74 12.93
C ILE A 341 15.26 18.97 14.19
N SER A 342 16.11 18.03 14.66
CA SER A 342 15.80 17.23 15.84
C SER A 342 16.19 17.91 17.16
N GLY A 343 17.08 18.88 17.13
CA GLY A 343 17.69 19.47 18.31
C GLY A 343 18.59 18.51 19.09
N GLU A 344 19.07 17.44 18.43
CA GLU A 344 19.95 16.44 19.03
C GLU A 344 21.29 17.06 19.46
N GLN A 345 21.74 16.67 20.64
CA GLN A 345 23.01 17.15 21.16
C GLN A 345 24.18 16.40 20.55
N VAL A 346 25.09 17.13 19.94
CA VAL A 346 26.31 16.55 19.36
C VAL A 346 27.24 16.06 20.47
N PRO A 347 27.59 14.77 20.55
CA PRO A 347 28.51 14.23 21.55
C PRO A 347 29.85 14.94 21.53
N ALA A 348 30.52 15.05 22.68
CA ALA A 348 31.83 15.71 22.79
C ALA A 348 32.87 15.18 21.81
N ALA A 349 32.90 13.85 21.58
CA ALA A 349 33.79 13.19 20.62
C ALA A 349 33.51 13.62 19.16
N ASN A 350 32.33 14.08 18.82
CA ASN A 350 31.91 14.47 17.48
C ASN A 350 32.03 15.97 17.21
N LYS A 351 32.30 16.80 18.23
CA LYS A 351 32.30 18.27 18.08
C LYS A 351 33.29 18.76 17.01
N ALA A 352 34.50 18.21 16.98
CA ALA A 352 35.49 18.59 15.97
C ALA A 352 35.02 18.25 14.56
N ALA A 353 34.46 17.05 14.33
CA ALA A 353 33.90 16.63 13.06
C ALA A 353 32.72 17.53 12.66
N TYR A 354 31.82 17.79 13.56
CA TYR A 354 30.63 18.62 13.32
C TYR A 354 31.03 20.05 12.92
N THR A 355 31.96 20.68 13.67
CA THR A 355 32.47 22.03 13.35
C THR A 355 33.17 22.06 11.98
N TYR A 356 33.99 21.04 11.67
CA TYR A 356 34.63 20.91 10.35
C TYR A 356 33.58 20.86 9.24
N TYR A 357 32.55 20.02 9.36
CA TYR A 357 31.50 19.90 8.35
C TYR A 357 30.72 21.20 8.18
N LEU A 358 30.36 21.89 9.25
CA LEU A 358 29.69 23.19 9.16
C LEU A 358 30.54 24.23 8.44
N SER A 359 31.89 24.28 8.70
CA SER A 359 32.76 25.19 7.99
C SER A 359 32.79 24.88 6.50
N LYS A 360 32.83 23.61 6.12
CA LYS A 360 32.82 23.20 4.71
C LYS A 360 31.50 23.51 4.00
N VAL A 361 30.36 23.38 4.67
CA VAL A 361 29.08 23.85 4.14
C VAL A 361 29.07 25.37 3.99
N GLY A 362 29.61 26.11 4.95
CA GLY A 362 29.76 27.55 4.83
C GLY A 362 30.60 27.97 3.62
N GLU A 363 31.75 27.29 3.37
CA GLU A 363 32.58 27.50 2.16
C GLU A 363 31.79 27.26 0.87
N LEU A 364 30.94 26.19 0.82
CA LEU A 364 30.11 25.90 -0.35
C LEU A 364 29.03 26.97 -0.59
N LEU A 365 28.39 27.48 0.47
CA LEU A 365 27.36 28.51 0.35
C LEU A 365 27.91 29.85 -0.14
N THR A 366 29.21 30.14 0.08
CA THR A 366 29.90 31.34 -0.41
C THR A 366 30.47 31.14 -1.80
N SER A 367 30.49 29.91 -2.32
CA SER A 367 30.95 29.61 -3.68
C SER A 367 30.00 30.19 -4.75
N PRO A 368 30.53 30.76 -5.85
CA PRO A 368 29.72 31.27 -6.94
C PRO A 368 29.01 30.16 -7.79
N SER A 369 29.26 28.90 -7.54
CA SER A 369 28.63 27.82 -8.33
C SER A 369 27.11 27.69 -8.05
N MET A 370 26.33 27.63 -9.13
CA MET A 370 24.88 27.53 -9.05
C MET A 370 24.40 26.22 -8.39
N ASP A 371 25.13 25.13 -8.50
CA ASP A 371 24.78 23.82 -7.96
C ASP A 371 24.74 23.77 -6.43
N THR A 372 25.48 24.65 -5.78
CA THR A 372 25.54 24.73 -4.32
C THR A 372 24.38 25.54 -3.71
N LYS A 373 23.70 26.37 -4.51
CA LYS A 373 22.57 27.19 -4.04
C LYS A 373 21.24 26.46 -4.11
N ALA A 374 21.20 25.31 -4.74
CA ALA A 374 20.00 24.47 -4.89
C ALA A 374 19.80 23.46 -3.75
N ILE A 375 20.76 23.37 -2.84
CA ILE A 375 20.73 22.53 -1.62
C ILE A 375 20.48 23.43 -0.40
#